data_332c76c29173d2bb5e4a831f6261653c
#
_entry.id   332c76c29173d2bb5e4a831f6261653c
#
_cell.length_a   1.000
_cell.length_b   1.000
_cell.length_c   1.000
_cell.angle_alpha   90.00
_cell.angle_beta   90.00
_cell.angle_gamma   90.00
#
_symmetry.space_group_name_H-M   'P 1'
#
loop_
_entity.id
_entity.type
_entity.pdbx_description
1 polymer ?
#
loop_
_entity_poly.entity_id
_entity_poly.type
_entity_poly.pdbx_seq_one_letter_code
_entity_poly.pdbx_strand_id
1 'polypeptide(L)'
;MKSGMIRTLSGLVLVLAVLVTACSSGSDTATIELVSPEQAAQVIEDAPSGLVVLDIRTPEEFNEARLEGAVNIDYYETSFADQLDTLDKNDPYVMYCRSGNRSSDAVKTMKDLGFTEVYEIDGGIVNWYESGYPVVE
;
A
#
# COMPACT_ATOMS: atom_id res chain seq x y z
N MET A 1 -24.28 11.66 -80.84
CA MET A 1 -23.26 12.71 -80.90
C MET A 1 -23.14 13.39 -79.53
N LYS A 2 -21.93 13.64 -79.14
CA LYS A 2 -21.45 14.37 -77.96
C LYS A 2 -21.34 13.56 -76.67
N SER A 3 -20.14 13.11 -76.51
CA SER A 3 -19.45 12.71 -75.32
C SER A 3 -19.60 13.67 -74.16
N GLY A 4 -19.95 13.16 -73.02
CA GLY A 4 -19.85 13.82 -71.71
C GLY A 4 -18.88 13.05 -70.83
N MET A 5 -17.69 13.57 -70.73
CA MET A 5 -16.60 12.97 -69.96
C MET A 5 -16.77 13.33 -68.50
N ILE A 6 -17.18 12.37 -67.68
CA ILE A 6 -17.28 12.53 -66.24
C ILE A 6 -15.88 12.29 -65.63
N ARG A 7 -15.29 13.34 -65.14
CA ARG A 7 -14.03 13.31 -64.36
C ARG A 7 -14.37 12.89 -62.92
N THR A 8 -13.99 11.67 -62.57
CA THR A 8 -14.02 11.22 -61.16
C THR A 8 -12.82 11.86 -60.43
N LEU A 9 -13.10 12.81 -59.54
CA LEU A 9 -12.11 13.26 -58.55
C LEU A 9 -12.02 12.20 -57.45
N SER A 10 -10.90 11.48 -57.44
CA SER A 10 -10.50 10.64 -56.28
C SER A 10 -10.03 11.55 -55.15
N GLY A 11 -10.90 11.74 -54.16
CA GLY A 11 -10.56 12.41 -52.92
C GLY A 11 -9.80 11.43 -52.00
N LEU A 12 -8.49 11.63 -51.86
CA LEU A 12 -7.65 10.95 -50.92
C LEU A 12 -7.95 11.51 -49.51
N VAL A 13 -8.74 10.79 -48.72
CA VAL A 13 -8.96 11.11 -47.31
C VAL A 13 -7.78 10.64 -46.52
N LEU A 14 -6.91 11.56 -46.15
CA LEU A 14 -5.80 11.32 -45.23
C LEU A 14 -6.35 11.24 -43.80
N VAL A 15 -6.57 10.03 -43.29
CA VAL A 15 -6.91 9.82 -41.88
C VAL A 15 -5.66 10.01 -41.05
N LEU A 16 -5.55 11.20 -40.45
CA LEU A 16 -4.50 11.49 -39.47
C LEU A 16 -4.84 10.78 -38.15
N ALA A 17 -4.24 9.61 -37.93
CA ALA A 17 -4.35 8.90 -36.64
C ALA A 17 -3.56 9.69 -35.60
N VAL A 18 -4.25 10.46 -34.78
CA VAL A 18 -3.70 11.09 -33.59
C VAL A 18 -3.50 9.99 -32.54
N LEU A 19 -2.26 9.50 -32.40
CA LEU A 19 -1.85 8.68 -31.27
C LEU A 19 -1.84 9.57 -30.02
N VAL A 20 -2.93 9.53 -29.27
CA VAL A 20 -2.96 10.10 -27.93
C VAL A 20 -2.17 9.15 -27.03
N THR A 21 -0.90 9.43 -26.85
CA THR A 21 -0.09 8.80 -25.79
C THR A 21 -0.60 9.36 -24.48
N ALA A 22 -1.51 8.63 -23.83
CA ALA A 22 -1.87 8.90 -22.46
C ALA A 22 -0.65 8.60 -21.59
N CYS A 23 0.12 9.65 -21.28
CA CYS A 23 1.04 9.62 -20.15
C CYS A 23 0.17 9.48 -18.90
N SER A 24 0.05 8.25 -18.40
CA SER A 24 -0.42 8.00 -17.03
C SER A 24 0.63 8.59 -16.11
N SER A 25 0.46 9.86 -15.75
CA SER A 25 1.16 10.43 -14.61
C SER A 25 0.58 9.73 -13.39
N GLY A 26 1.22 8.63 -12.97
CA GLY A 26 1.03 8.10 -11.64
C GLY A 26 1.38 9.22 -10.67
N SER A 27 0.39 9.84 -10.07
CA SER A 27 0.61 10.68 -8.91
C SER A 27 1.10 9.72 -7.82
N ASP A 28 2.41 9.75 -7.54
CA ASP A 28 3.05 9.09 -6.40
C ASP A 28 2.56 9.75 -5.09
N THR A 29 1.26 9.63 -4.84
CA THR A 29 0.67 10.07 -3.59
C THR A 29 0.79 8.89 -2.63
N ALA A 30 1.60 9.04 -1.58
CA ALA A 30 1.72 8.03 -0.55
C ALA A 30 0.33 7.69 0.03
N THR A 31 0.01 6.41 0.10
CA THR A 31 -1.20 5.87 0.73
C THR A 31 -0.85 5.48 2.16
N ILE A 32 -1.12 6.35 3.13
CA ILE A 32 -0.91 6.06 4.55
C ILE A 32 -2.23 6.24 5.27
N GLU A 33 -2.84 5.12 5.66
CA GLU A 33 -4.22 5.09 6.12
C GLU A 33 -4.37 4.33 7.43
N LEU A 34 -5.26 4.83 8.29
CA LEU A 34 -5.81 4.09 9.42
C LEU A 34 -6.98 3.25 8.89
N VAL A 35 -6.90 1.93 9.03
CA VAL A 35 -7.86 0.98 8.47
C VAL A 35 -8.49 0.11 9.55
N SER A 36 -9.72 -0.33 9.34
CA SER A 36 -10.34 -1.30 10.23
C SER A 36 -9.64 -2.66 10.15
N PRO A 37 -9.79 -3.53 11.18
CA PRO A 37 -9.29 -4.91 11.10
C PRO A 37 -9.76 -5.67 9.85
N GLU A 38 -11.01 -5.44 9.42
CA GLU A 38 -11.55 -6.06 8.20
C GLU A 38 -10.82 -5.60 6.94
N GLN A 39 -10.56 -4.28 6.82
CA GLN A 39 -9.83 -3.73 5.69
C GLN A 39 -8.37 -4.23 5.68
N ALA A 40 -7.73 -4.28 6.85
CA ALA A 40 -6.38 -4.82 6.97
C ALA A 40 -6.33 -6.32 6.61
N ALA A 41 -7.32 -7.11 7.03
CA ALA A 41 -7.43 -8.51 6.67
C ALA A 41 -7.57 -8.68 5.15
N GLN A 42 -8.32 -7.81 4.48
CA GLN A 42 -8.45 -7.84 3.03
C GLN A 42 -7.12 -7.53 2.34
N VAL A 43 -6.36 -6.53 2.81
CA VAL A 43 -5.02 -6.23 2.28
C VAL A 43 -4.08 -7.42 2.44
N ILE A 44 -4.13 -8.11 3.59
CA ILE A 44 -3.31 -9.31 3.85
C ILE A 44 -3.74 -10.47 2.95
N GLU A 45 -5.05 -10.66 2.73
CA GLU A 45 -5.59 -11.72 1.85
C GLU A 45 -5.21 -11.49 0.39
N ASP A 46 -5.29 -10.24 -0.07
CA ASP A 46 -4.91 -9.86 -1.44
C ASP A 46 -3.40 -10.02 -1.68
N ALA A 47 -2.62 -10.05 -0.61
CA ALA A 47 -1.17 -10.27 -0.59
C ALA A 47 -0.43 -9.56 -1.74
N PRO A 48 -0.48 -8.22 -1.81
CA PRO A 48 0.24 -7.49 -2.84
C PRO A 48 1.74 -7.82 -2.77
N SER A 49 2.42 -7.74 -3.91
CA SER A 49 3.85 -8.07 -3.99
C SER A 49 4.64 -7.20 -3.01
N GLY A 50 5.49 -7.84 -2.20
CA GLY A 50 6.31 -7.17 -1.20
C GLY A 50 5.60 -6.87 0.11
N LEU A 51 4.31 -7.27 0.29
CA LEU A 51 3.58 -7.00 1.53
C LEU A 51 4.35 -7.47 2.77
N VAL A 52 4.48 -6.57 3.72
CA VAL A 52 5.07 -6.83 5.04
C VAL A 52 4.01 -6.56 6.12
N VAL A 53 3.76 -7.55 6.98
CA VAL A 53 3.00 -7.36 8.21
C VAL A 53 3.98 -6.99 9.32
N LEU A 54 3.88 -5.76 9.83
CA LEU A 54 4.85 -5.16 10.75
C LEU A 54 4.25 -5.02 12.15
N ASP A 55 4.77 -5.79 13.09
CA ASP A 55 4.45 -5.68 14.51
C ASP A 55 5.50 -4.81 15.20
N ILE A 56 5.07 -3.68 15.75
CA ILE A 56 5.98 -2.75 16.45
C ILE A 56 5.89 -2.83 17.98
N ARG A 57 5.36 -3.95 18.50
CA ARG A 57 5.31 -4.22 19.93
C ARG A 57 6.66 -4.74 20.44
N THR A 58 6.74 -4.91 21.75
CA THR A 58 7.93 -5.54 22.34
C THR A 58 8.09 -6.99 21.91
N PRO A 59 9.30 -7.57 21.96
CA PRO A 59 9.51 -8.99 21.66
C PRO A 59 8.68 -9.93 22.53
N GLU A 60 8.43 -9.57 23.80
CA GLU A 60 7.58 -10.36 24.69
C GLU A 60 6.14 -10.39 24.20
N GLU A 61 5.55 -9.24 23.86
CA GLU A 61 4.20 -9.14 23.30
C GLU A 61 4.09 -9.92 21.97
N PHE A 62 5.11 -9.81 21.12
CA PHE A 62 5.19 -10.52 19.84
C PHE A 62 5.23 -12.04 19.99
N ASN A 63 5.97 -12.54 21.00
CA ASN A 63 6.09 -13.97 21.27
C ASN A 63 4.84 -14.56 21.91
N GLU A 64 4.05 -13.76 22.64
CA GLU A 64 2.78 -14.23 23.22
C GLU A 64 1.74 -14.51 22.14
N ALA A 65 1.54 -13.57 21.23
CA ALA A 65 0.62 -13.73 20.10
C ALA A 65 0.89 -12.62 19.05
N ARG A 66 0.76 -12.95 17.78
CA ARG A 66 0.98 -12.03 16.66
C ARG A 66 0.09 -12.35 15.46
N LEU A 67 -0.01 -11.45 14.52
CA LEU A 67 -0.59 -11.78 13.21
C LEU A 67 0.35 -12.75 12.49
N GLU A 68 -0.23 -13.68 11.73
CA GLU A 68 0.55 -14.65 10.97
C GLU A 68 1.48 -13.95 9.97
N GLY A 69 2.73 -14.41 9.92
CA GLY A 69 3.75 -13.84 9.03
C GLY A 69 4.31 -12.48 9.45
N ALA A 70 3.90 -11.95 10.61
CA ALA A 70 4.41 -10.67 11.08
C ALA A 70 5.91 -10.72 11.38
N VAL A 71 6.59 -9.63 11.07
CA VAL A 71 7.95 -9.33 11.50
C VAL A 71 7.93 -8.30 12.62
N ASN A 72 8.88 -8.39 13.56
CA ASN A 72 8.89 -7.53 14.73
C ASN A 72 10.01 -6.49 14.66
N ILE A 73 9.66 -5.23 14.91
CA ILE A 73 10.61 -4.14 15.18
C ILE A 73 10.07 -3.39 16.41
N ASP A 74 10.78 -3.48 17.52
CA ASP A 74 10.33 -2.91 18.79
C ASP A 74 10.36 -1.37 18.76
N TYR A 75 9.19 -0.75 18.95
CA TYR A 75 9.01 0.70 18.98
C TYR A 75 9.86 1.39 20.07
N TYR A 76 10.14 0.70 21.16
CA TYR A 76 10.90 1.27 22.29
C TYR A 76 12.42 1.21 22.11
N GLU A 77 12.93 0.50 21.11
CA GLU A 77 14.35 0.49 20.82
C GLU A 77 14.82 1.86 20.33
N THR A 78 15.98 2.30 20.81
CA THR A 78 16.58 3.58 20.36
C THR A 78 16.92 3.57 18.87
N SER A 79 17.09 2.39 18.29
CA SER A 79 17.33 2.16 16.86
C SER A 79 16.07 1.97 16.03
N PHE A 80 14.87 2.18 16.57
CA PHE A 80 13.61 1.93 15.88
C PHE A 80 13.55 2.61 14.52
N ALA A 81 13.82 3.92 14.46
CA ALA A 81 13.80 4.68 13.20
C ALA A 81 14.88 4.19 12.22
N ASP A 82 16.07 3.85 12.71
CA ASP A 82 17.17 3.32 11.88
C ASP A 82 16.79 1.93 11.30
N GLN A 83 16.12 1.08 12.08
CA GLN A 83 15.63 -0.21 11.61
C GLN A 83 14.54 -0.03 10.55
N LEU A 84 13.58 0.88 10.75
CA LEU A 84 12.60 1.23 9.72
C LEU A 84 13.28 1.74 8.44
N ASP A 85 14.34 2.53 8.59
CA ASP A 85 15.05 3.10 7.43
C ASP A 85 15.75 2.05 6.55
N THR A 86 15.99 0.85 7.07
CA THR A 86 16.52 -0.28 6.28
C THR A 86 15.49 -0.98 5.40
N LEU A 87 14.19 -0.76 5.64
CA LEU A 87 13.12 -1.41 4.91
C LEU A 87 12.89 -0.76 3.53
N ASP A 88 12.34 -1.52 2.58
CA ASP A 88 11.96 -0.96 1.28
C ASP A 88 10.76 -0.01 1.46
N LYS A 89 10.93 1.23 1.01
CA LYS A 89 9.92 2.28 1.17
C LYS A 89 8.76 2.15 0.19
N ASN A 90 8.94 1.35 -0.86
CA ASN A 90 7.94 1.15 -1.92
C ASN A 90 7.10 -0.11 -1.70
N ASP A 91 7.47 -0.96 -0.76
CA ASP A 91 6.66 -2.11 -0.38
C ASP A 91 5.44 -1.68 0.44
N PRO A 92 4.29 -2.39 0.33
CA PRO A 92 3.14 -2.18 1.17
C PRO A 92 3.33 -2.76 2.56
N TYR A 93 2.88 -2.03 3.59
CA TYR A 93 2.97 -2.43 5.00
C TYR A 93 1.58 -2.46 5.64
N VAL A 94 1.25 -3.57 6.32
CA VAL A 94 0.19 -3.59 7.32
C VAL A 94 0.86 -3.52 8.68
N MET A 95 0.68 -2.42 9.40
CA MET A 95 1.36 -2.15 10.66
C MET A 95 0.39 -2.12 11.84
N TYR A 96 0.82 -2.66 12.97
CA TYR A 96 0.04 -2.62 14.19
C TYR A 96 0.90 -2.56 15.45
N CYS A 97 0.32 -2.02 16.52
CA CYS A 97 0.80 -2.21 17.87
C CYS A 97 -0.27 -2.91 18.72
N ARG A 98 -0.29 -2.68 20.03
CA ARG A 98 -1.31 -3.30 20.88
C ARG A 98 -2.69 -2.65 20.69
N SER A 99 -2.79 -1.32 20.82
CA SER A 99 -4.05 -0.56 20.86
C SER A 99 -4.10 0.69 19.98
N GLY A 100 -3.08 0.93 19.15
CA GLY A 100 -3.01 2.04 18.21
C GLY A 100 -2.15 3.24 18.65
N ASN A 101 -1.76 3.35 19.93
CA ASN A 101 -1.01 4.53 20.40
C ASN A 101 0.43 4.61 19.84
N ARG A 102 1.17 3.51 19.91
CA ARG A 102 2.54 3.43 19.38
C ARG A 102 2.55 3.52 17.85
N SER A 103 1.59 2.85 17.20
CA SER A 103 1.52 2.82 15.74
C SER A 103 1.16 4.17 15.14
N SER A 104 0.31 4.96 15.77
CA SER A 104 -0.01 6.31 15.29
C SER A 104 1.20 7.25 15.32
N ASP A 105 2.12 7.07 16.27
CA ASP A 105 3.39 7.81 16.27
C ASP A 105 4.38 7.23 15.27
N ALA A 106 4.46 5.90 15.14
CA ALA A 106 5.32 5.24 14.16
C ALA A 106 4.96 5.61 12.71
N VAL A 107 3.68 5.81 12.41
CA VAL A 107 3.21 6.31 11.09
C VAL A 107 3.87 7.63 10.74
N LYS A 108 4.04 8.55 11.68
CA LYS A 108 4.72 9.83 11.43
C LYS A 108 6.18 9.61 11.03
N THR A 109 6.86 8.71 11.75
CA THR A 109 8.25 8.32 11.42
C THR A 109 8.34 7.68 10.04
N MET A 110 7.43 6.76 9.70
CA MET A 110 7.41 6.13 8.38
C MET A 110 7.16 7.15 7.26
N LYS A 111 6.27 8.11 7.47
CA LYS A 111 6.05 9.24 6.55
C LYS A 111 7.33 10.03 6.31
N ASP A 112 8.00 10.41 7.37
CA ASP A 112 9.23 11.22 7.32
C ASP A 112 10.37 10.46 6.63
N LEU A 113 10.40 9.12 6.75
CA LEU A 113 11.33 8.23 6.07
C LEU A 113 10.98 7.96 4.61
N GLY A 114 9.81 8.38 4.12
CA GLY A 114 9.41 8.29 2.73
C GLY A 114 8.71 6.98 2.35
N PHE A 115 8.10 6.27 3.28
CA PHE A 115 7.25 5.12 2.97
C PHE A 115 6.05 5.55 2.13
N THR A 116 5.69 4.75 1.13
CA THR A 116 4.66 5.11 0.16
C THR A 116 3.32 4.43 0.39
N GLU A 117 3.30 3.28 1.10
CA GLU A 117 2.07 2.52 1.32
C GLU A 117 2.07 1.87 2.71
N VAL A 118 1.25 2.40 3.63
CA VAL A 118 1.14 1.92 5.01
C VAL A 118 -0.32 1.88 5.44
N TYR A 119 -0.76 0.73 5.90
CA TYR A 119 -2.08 0.48 6.48
C TYR A 119 -1.93 0.22 7.98
N GLU A 120 -2.28 1.20 8.81
CA GLU A 120 -2.27 1.07 10.25
C GLU A 120 -3.57 0.42 10.73
N ILE A 121 -3.49 -0.67 11.49
CA ILE A 121 -4.69 -1.32 12.06
C ILE A 121 -5.25 -0.48 13.21
N ASP A 122 -6.47 0.05 13.04
CA ASP A 122 -7.19 0.78 14.07
C ASP A 122 -7.41 -0.11 15.30
N GLY A 123 -7.03 0.40 16.48
CA GLY A 123 -7.08 -0.35 17.73
C GLY A 123 -6.08 -1.49 17.86
N GLY A 124 -5.18 -1.68 16.90
CA GLY A 124 -4.09 -2.65 16.93
C GLY A 124 -4.53 -4.11 17.03
N ILE A 125 -3.67 -4.97 17.60
CA ILE A 125 -3.95 -6.41 17.72
C ILE A 125 -5.14 -6.71 18.65
N VAL A 126 -5.45 -5.83 19.60
CA VAL A 126 -6.62 -6.00 20.48
C VAL A 126 -7.89 -5.93 19.64
N ASN A 127 -8.08 -4.89 18.83
CA ASN A 127 -9.24 -4.76 17.98
C ASN A 127 -9.28 -5.84 16.88
N TRP A 128 -8.12 -6.22 16.34
CA TRP A 128 -7.99 -7.35 15.41
C TRP A 128 -8.58 -8.64 16.00
N TYR A 129 -8.16 -9.02 17.20
CA TYR A 129 -8.64 -10.22 17.88
C TYR A 129 -10.12 -10.12 18.27
N GLU A 130 -10.57 -8.98 18.82
CA GLU A 130 -11.97 -8.73 19.18
C GLU A 130 -12.91 -8.76 17.97
N SER A 131 -12.40 -8.43 16.79
CA SER A 131 -13.10 -8.51 15.50
C SER A 131 -13.17 -9.97 14.96
N GLY A 132 -12.58 -10.94 15.66
CA GLY A 132 -12.66 -12.36 15.32
C GLY A 132 -11.56 -12.84 14.34
N TYR A 133 -10.53 -12.05 14.10
CA TYR A 133 -9.42 -12.46 13.25
C TYR A 133 -8.37 -13.26 14.00
N PRO A 134 -7.73 -14.25 13.35
CA PRO A 134 -6.81 -15.16 14.01
C PRO A 134 -5.48 -14.49 14.39
N VAL A 135 -4.88 -15.00 15.45
CA VAL A 135 -3.50 -14.75 15.87
C VAL A 135 -2.77 -16.08 16.02
N VAL A 136 -1.45 -16.06 15.93
CA VAL A 136 -0.55 -17.22 16.15
C VAL A 136 0.38 -16.93 17.32
N GLU A 137 0.87 -17.99 17.97
CA GLU A 137 1.85 -17.95 19.07
C GLU A 137 3.29 -18.15 18.56
#